data_e8c57dacc3ea94d5ed9bcd1ada492255
#
_entry.id   e8c57dacc3ea94d5ed9bcd1ada492255
#
_cell.length_a   1.000
_cell.length_b   1.000
_cell.length_c   1.000
_cell.angle_alpha   90.00
_cell.angle_beta   90.00
_cell.angle_gamma   90.00
#
_symmetry.space_group_name_H-M   'P 1'
#
loop_
_entity.id
_entity.type
_entity.pdbx_description
1 polymer ?
#
loop_
_entity_poly.entity_id
_entity_poly.type
_entity_poly.pdbx_seq_one_letter_code
_entity_poly.pdbx_strand_id
1 'polypeptide(L)'
;MSKATFERTKPHVNVGTIGHIDHGKTTTTAAILSVQSGKGLAEVKSYADIAKGGTVRDETKTVTIAVAHVEYETDNLYYAHVDCPGHADFVKNMITGAAQMDGAILVVSAADGPMPQTREHILLARQVNVPNIVVWLNKVDLVDDEELLELVEMEVRDLLSKYDFDGDNITIVRGSATAALENKPEGLEAIGKLMDACLLYTSPSPRDKRQSRMPSSA
;
A
#
# COMPACT_ATOMS: atom_id res chain seq x y z
N MET A 1 26.25 -4.47 27.70
CA MET A 1 25.55 -5.10 26.54
C MET A 1 25.73 -4.17 25.37
N SER A 2 26.52 -4.53 24.35
CA SER A 2 26.68 -3.76 23.13
C SER A 2 25.36 -3.83 22.36
N LYS A 3 24.77 -2.69 22.02
CA LYS A 3 23.65 -2.65 21.06
C LYS A 3 24.16 -3.24 19.74
N ALA A 4 23.51 -4.31 19.28
CA ALA A 4 23.78 -4.85 17.95
C ALA A 4 23.55 -3.70 16.94
N THR A 5 24.56 -3.38 16.16
CA THR A 5 24.45 -2.39 15.10
C THR A 5 23.62 -3.03 14.01
N PHE A 6 22.46 -2.45 13.67
CA PHE A 6 21.64 -2.91 12.57
C PHE A 6 22.38 -2.59 11.27
N GLU A 7 22.92 -3.61 10.61
CA GLU A 7 23.51 -3.46 9.27
C GLU A 7 22.40 -3.48 8.23
N ARG A 8 22.25 -2.38 7.50
CA ARG A 8 21.31 -2.26 6.38
C ARG A 8 21.87 -3.03 5.18
N THR A 9 21.35 -4.22 4.95
CA THR A 9 21.75 -5.09 3.84
C THR A 9 21.00 -4.82 2.54
N LYS A 10 19.80 -4.19 2.62
CA LYS A 10 18.92 -3.90 1.49
C LYS A 10 18.54 -2.42 1.47
N PRO A 11 18.31 -1.82 0.27
CA PRO A 11 17.76 -0.47 0.16
C PRO A 11 16.39 -0.36 0.85
N HIS A 12 16.15 0.76 1.52
CA HIS A 12 14.89 1.05 2.22
C HIS A 12 13.94 1.79 1.30
N VAL A 13 12.67 1.37 1.32
CA VAL A 13 11.58 2.00 0.58
C VAL A 13 10.41 2.21 1.53
N ASN A 14 9.88 3.43 1.55
CA ASN A 14 8.67 3.75 2.29
C ASN A 14 7.48 3.67 1.35
N VAL A 15 6.57 2.75 1.60
CA VAL A 15 5.31 2.63 0.85
C VAL A 15 4.14 2.83 1.77
N GLY A 16 2.97 3.13 1.24
CA GLY A 16 1.78 3.21 2.06
C GLY A 16 0.51 2.88 1.30
N THR A 17 -0.48 2.35 2.02
CA THR A 17 -1.82 2.14 1.49
C THR A 17 -2.66 3.40 1.66
N ILE A 18 -3.27 3.86 0.55
CA ILE A 18 -4.20 4.98 0.49
C ILE A 18 -5.50 4.54 -0.20
N GLY A 19 -6.58 5.29 -0.04
CA GLY A 19 -7.87 4.99 -0.67
C GLY A 19 -9.04 5.11 0.31
N HIS A 20 -10.24 4.86 -0.20
CA HIS A 20 -11.49 5.05 0.54
C HIS A 20 -11.61 4.11 1.76
N ILE A 21 -12.44 4.53 2.73
CA ILE A 21 -12.84 3.66 3.85
C ILE A 21 -13.52 2.39 3.30
N ASP A 22 -13.37 1.27 4.00
CA ASP A 22 -13.95 -0.05 3.63
C ASP A 22 -13.45 -0.64 2.29
N HIS A 23 -12.53 -0.01 1.55
CA HIS A 23 -11.91 -0.61 0.35
C HIS A 23 -10.87 -1.69 0.67
N GLY A 24 -10.53 -1.89 1.94
CA GLY A 24 -9.69 -2.99 2.40
C GLY A 24 -8.20 -2.66 2.51
N LYS A 25 -7.81 -1.40 2.78
CA LYS A 25 -6.40 -0.99 2.97
C LYS A 25 -5.69 -1.83 4.03
N THR A 26 -6.21 -1.84 5.25
CA THR A 26 -5.65 -2.61 6.36
C THR A 26 -5.67 -4.12 6.10
N THR A 27 -6.71 -4.62 5.42
CA THR A 27 -6.79 -6.02 4.98
C THR A 27 -5.70 -6.34 3.97
N THR A 28 -5.43 -5.44 3.02
CA THR A 28 -4.35 -5.58 2.04
C THR A 28 -2.98 -5.56 2.72
N THR A 29 -2.76 -4.65 3.67
CA THR A 29 -1.53 -4.60 4.48
C THR A 29 -1.33 -5.90 5.25
N ALA A 30 -2.38 -6.44 5.87
CA ALA A 30 -2.33 -7.72 6.57
C ALA A 30 -2.05 -8.89 5.61
N ALA A 31 -2.63 -8.89 4.41
CA ALA A 31 -2.39 -9.90 3.39
C ALA A 31 -0.93 -9.88 2.91
N ILE A 32 -0.35 -8.70 2.66
CA ILE A 32 1.07 -8.55 2.31
C ILE A 32 1.95 -9.16 3.42
N LEU A 33 1.71 -8.79 4.67
CA LEU A 33 2.47 -9.32 5.81
C LEU A 33 2.33 -10.83 5.94
N SER A 34 1.13 -11.39 5.77
CA SER A 34 0.89 -12.82 5.83
C SER A 34 1.67 -13.57 4.76
N VAL A 35 1.64 -13.09 3.51
CA VAL A 35 2.36 -13.70 2.39
C VAL A 35 3.88 -13.61 2.59
N GLN A 36 4.39 -12.45 2.99
CA GLN A 36 5.83 -12.27 3.23
C GLN A 36 6.32 -13.03 4.46
N SER A 37 5.51 -13.14 5.50
CA SER A 37 5.81 -13.97 6.66
C SER A 37 5.88 -15.46 6.30
N GLY A 38 5.00 -15.94 5.43
CA GLY A 38 5.06 -17.31 4.90
C GLY A 38 6.35 -17.61 4.14
N LYS A 39 7.02 -16.57 3.59
CA LYS A 39 8.35 -16.64 2.97
C LYS A 39 9.52 -16.41 3.95
N GLY A 40 9.23 -16.12 5.23
CA GLY A 40 10.24 -15.76 6.24
C GLY A 40 10.79 -14.34 6.10
N LEU A 41 10.08 -13.45 5.40
CA LEU A 41 10.50 -12.08 5.04
C LEU A 41 9.73 -11.00 5.82
N ALA A 42 8.90 -11.36 6.78
CA ALA A 42 8.19 -10.45 7.66
C ALA A 42 7.87 -11.10 9.01
N GLU A 43 7.68 -10.27 10.04
CA GLU A 43 7.08 -10.74 11.29
C GLU A 43 5.55 -10.92 11.13
N VAL A 44 5.01 -12.00 11.70
CA VAL A 44 3.57 -12.23 11.70
C VAL A 44 2.88 -11.19 12.57
N LYS A 45 2.07 -10.32 11.95
CA LYS A 45 1.16 -9.43 12.69
C LYS A 45 -0.27 -9.74 12.27
N SER A 46 -1.14 -9.93 13.25
CA SER A 46 -2.57 -10.12 12.96
C SER A 46 -3.21 -8.82 12.46
N TYR A 47 -4.33 -8.94 11.75
CA TYR A 47 -5.15 -7.78 11.39
C TYR A 47 -5.47 -6.89 12.60
N ALA A 48 -5.80 -7.50 13.75
CA ALA A 48 -6.08 -6.79 15.00
C ALA A 48 -4.86 -6.02 15.53
N ASP A 49 -3.64 -6.52 15.31
CA ASP A 49 -2.41 -5.84 15.72
C ASP A 49 -2.10 -4.62 14.86
N ILE A 50 -2.41 -4.69 13.56
CA ILE A 50 -2.26 -3.56 12.63
C ILE A 50 -3.33 -2.50 12.94
N ALA A 51 -4.55 -2.94 13.22
CA ALA A 51 -5.70 -2.08 13.51
C ALA A 51 -5.77 -1.56 14.96
N LYS A 52 -4.74 -1.75 15.79
CA LYS A 52 -4.72 -1.36 17.22
C LYS A 52 -5.08 0.09 17.53
N GLY A 53 -5.02 0.99 16.54
CA GLY A 53 -5.53 2.37 16.65
C GLY A 53 -6.98 2.54 16.17
N GLY A 54 -7.63 1.48 15.69
CA GLY A 54 -8.97 1.52 15.14
C GLY A 54 -10.06 1.59 16.20
N THR A 55 -11.13 2.31 15.89
CA THR A 55 -12.37 2.30 16.68
C THR A 55 -13.32 1.31 16.04
N VAL A 56 -13.83 0.36 16.82
CA VAL A 56 -14.94 -0.49 16.38
C VAL A 56 -16.19 0.38 16.44
N ARG A 57 -16.77 0.71 15.29
CA ARG A 57 -18.01 1.49 15.21
C ARG A 57 -19.27 0.63 15.25
N ASP A 58 -19.15 -0.59 14.74
CA ASP A 58 -20.17 -1.64 14.79
C ASP A 58 -19.48 -2.99 14.97
N GLU A 59 -20.20 -4.01 15.41
CA GLU A 59 -19.68 -5.38 15.60
C GLU A 59 -19.03 -5.98 14.35
N THR A 60 -19.21 -5.33 13.18
CA THR A 60 -18.73 -5.79 11.85
C THR A 60 -17.72 -4.88 11.15
N LYS A 61 -17.48 -3.66 11.66
CA LYS A 61 -16.61 -2.67 10.96
C LYS A 61 -15.57 -2.05 11.87
N THR A 62 -14.32 -2.28 11.57
CA THR A 62 -13.17 -1.62 12.20
C THR A 62 -12.67 -0.49 11.31
N VAL A 63 -12.66 0.74 11.82
CA VAL A 63 -12.14 1.91 11.12
C VAL A 63 -10.74 2.23 11.67
N THR A 64 -9.74 2.30 10.81
CA THR A 64 -8.39 2.72 11.17
C THR A 64 -8.37 4.22 11.44
N ILE A 65 -7.98 4.62 12.65
CA ILE A 65 -7.92 6.01 13.10
C ILE A 65 -6.49 6.55 13.05
N ALA A 66 -5.52 5.73 13.46
CA ALA A 66 -4.12 6.09 13.52
C ALA A 66 -3.35 5.45 12.37
N VAL A 67 -2.27 6.10 11.96
CA VAL A 67 -1.29 5.55 11.02
C VAL A 67 -0.62 4.36 11.66
N ALA A 68 -0.72 3.19 11.03
CA ALA A 68 0.01 2.00 11.46
C ALA A 68 1.29 1.85 10.64
N HIS A 69 2.39 1.50 11.30
CA HIS A 69 3.66 1.22 10.67
C HIS A 69 3.98 -0.26 10.78
N VAL A 70 4.24 -0.87 9.65
CA VAL A 70 4.67 -2.28 9.57
C VAL A 70 5.89 -2.40 8.66
N GLU A 71 6.67 -3.43 8.88
CA GLU A 71 7.92 -3.66 8.15
C GLU A 71 7.92 -5.07 7.57
N TYR A 72 8.40 -5.18 6.34
CA TYR A 72 8.58 -6.45 5.65
C TYR A 72 9.66 -6.34 4.58
N GLU A 73 10.12 -7.46 4.10
CA GLU A 73 11.16 -7.53 3.08
C GLU A 73 10.68 -8.24 1.82
N THR A 74 11.38 -7.99 0.73
CA THR A 74 11.47 -8.84 -0.45
C THR A 74 12.92 -9.29 -0.61
N ASP A 75 13.22 -10.08 -1.63
CA ASP A 75 14.60 -10.49 -1.90
C ASP A 75 15.53 -9.28 -2.11
N ASN A 76 15.01 -8.17 -2.65
CA ASN A 76 15.77 -7.00 -3.08
C ASN A 76 15.64 -5.78 -2.18
N LEU A 77 14.52 -5.59 -1.48
CA LEU A 77 14.19 -4.34 -0.78
C LEU A 77 13.63 -4.61 0.62
N TYR A 78 13.86 -3.63 1.50
CA TYR A 78 13.22 -3.53 2.81
C TYR A 78 12.14 -2.45 2.76
N TYR A 79 10.92 -2.80 3.13
CA TYR A 79 9.77 -1.91 3.10
C TYR A 79 9.38 -1.45 4.51
N ALA A 80 9.31 -0.13 4.69
CA ALA A 80 8.57 0.48 5.78
C ALA A 80 7.18 0.86 5.23
N HIS A 81 6.15 0.15 5.65
CA HIS A 81 4.80 0.33 5.15
C HIS A 81 3.95 1.13 6.13
N VAL A 82 3.26 2.12 5.59
CA VAL A 82 2.38 3.03 6.33
C VAL A 82 0.94 2.74 5.93
N ASP A 83 0.14 2.17 6.84
CA ASP A 83 -1.30 2.01 6.61
C ASP A 83 -2.02 3.31 6.98
N CYS A 84 -2.53 4.02 5.97
CA CYS A 84 -3.17 5.32 6.15
C CYS A 84 -4.65 5.18 6.47
N PRO A 85 -5.17 5.99 7.43
CA PRO A 85 -6.59 6.03 7.69
C PRO A 85 -7.38 6.50 6.45
N GLY A 86 -8.55 5.88 6.23
CA GLY A 86 -9.39 6.19 5.07
C GLY A 86 -10.44 7.27 5.32
N HIS A 87 -10.65 7.68 6.57
CA HIS A 87 -11.72 8.60 6.92
C HIS A 87 -11.29 10.07 6.80
N ALA A 88 -12.18 10.93 6.30
CA ALA A 88 -11.92 12.36 6.08
C ALA A 88 -11.46 13.11 7.35
N ASP A 89 -11.94 12.71 8.54
CA ASP A 89 -11.55 13.31 9.82
C ASP A 89 -10.06 13.12 10.15
N PHE A 90 -9.37 12.18 9.48
CA PHE A 90 -7.98 11.85 9.75
C PHE A 90 -7.00 12.29 8.64
N VAL A 91 -7.41 13.25 7.83
CA VAL A 91 -6.60 13.82 6.73
C VAL A 91 -5.21 14.27 7.21
N LYS A 92 -5.10 14.86 8.40
CA LYS A 92 -3.79 15.27 8.97
C LYS A 92 -2.85 14.06 9.16
N ASN A 93 -3.38 12.95 9.65
CA ASN A 93 -2.60 11.73 9.84
C ASN A 93 -2.18 11.12 8.50
N MET A 94 -3.07 11.18 7.51
CA MET A 94 -2.77 10.76 6.13
C MET A 94 -1.68 11.62 5.51
N ILE A 95 -1.74 12.96 5.63
CA ILE A 95 -0.70 13.86 5.10
C ILE A 95 0.66 13.54 5.74
N THR A 96 0.71 13.33 7.06
CA THR A 96 1.96 13.01 7.76
C THR A 96 2.54 11.67 7.29
N GLY A 97 1.70 10.66 7.07
CA GLY A 97 2.11 9.37 6.52
C GLY A 97 2.57 9.48 5.07
N ALA A 98 1.76 10.12 4.22
CA ALA A 98 2.03 10.23 2.79
C ALA A 98 3.31 11.05 2.48
N ALA A 99 3.63 12.07 3.27
CA ALA A 99 4.84 12.88 3.09
C ALA A 99 6.16 12.09 3.28
N GLN A 100 6.09 10.87 3.79
CA GLN A 100 7.23 9.99 4.02
C GLN A 100 7.32 8.86 2.99
N MET A 101 6.41 8.78 2.03
CA MET A 101 6.30 7.68 1.07
C MET A 101 7.15 7.91 -0.17
N ASP A 102 7.87 6.88 -0.59
CA ASP A 102 8.54 6.78 -1.89
C ASP A 102 7.58 6.25 -2.98
N GLY A 103 6.47 5.64 -2.56
CA GLY A 103 5.39 5.15 -3.41
C GLY A 103 4.13 4.87 -2.63
N ALA A 104 2.98 4.86 -3.29
CA ALA A 104 1.70 4.55 -2.68
C ALA A 104 0.99 3.39 -3.39
N ILE A 105 0.30 2.56 -2.62
CA ILE A 105 -0.63 1.56 -3.09
C ILE A 105 -2.04 2.14 -2.95
N LEU A 106 -2.64 2.51 -4.07
CA LEU A 106 -4.02 2.98 -4.11
C LEU A 106 -4.98 1.79 -4.10
N VAL A 107 -5.67 1.60 -3.00
CA VAL A 107 -6.64 0.49 -2.83
C VAL A 107 -8.03 0.97 -3.24
N VAL A 108 -8.58 0.32 -4.25
CA VAL A 108 -9.93 0.57 -4.78
C VAL A 108 -10.72 -0.74 -4.74
N SER A 109 -11.96 -0.68 -4.26
CA SER A 109 -12.87 -1.83 -4.31
C SER A 109 -13.41 -1.99 -5.74
N ALA A 110 -13.31 -3.19 -6.30
CA ALA A 110 -13.87 -3.49 -7.61
C ALA A 110 -15.39 -3.37 -7.67
N ALA A 111 -16.05 -3.65 -6.53
CA ALA A 111 -17.51 -3.58 -6.43
C ALA A 111 -18.04 -2.14 -6.32
N ASP A 112 -17.26 -1.24 -5.72
CA ASP A 112 -17.70 0.13 -5.40
C ASP A 112 -17.11 1.18 -6.38
N GLY A 113 -15.99 0.85 -7.05
CA GLY A 113 -15.24 1.79 -7.87
C GLY A 113 -14.55 2.92 -7.07
N PRO A 114 -14.05 3.96 -7.75
CA PRO A 114 -13.42 5.09 -7.10
C PRO A 114 -14.44 5.98 -6.40
N MET A 115 -14.33 6.08 -5.08
CA MET A 115 -15.22 6.84 -4.19
C MET A 115 -14.65 8.25 -3.88
N PRO A 116 -15.43 9.17 -3.28
CA PRO A 116 -14.97 10.54 -3.03
C PRO A 116 -13.62 10.64 -2.30
N GLN A 117 -13.40 9.85 -1.25
CA GLN A 117 -12.12 9.84 -0.52
C GLN A 117 -10.95 9.28 -1.36
N THR A 118 -11.22 8.44 -2.36
CA THR A 118 -10.20 8.01 -3.32
C THR A 118 -9.61 9.23 -4.03
N ARG A 119 -10.47 10.15 -4.48
CA ARG A 119 -10.07 11.40 -5.14
C ARG A 119 -9.26 12.30 -4.22
N GLU A 120 -9.71 12.46 -2.99
CA GLU A 120 -9.01 13.26 -1.97
C GLU A 120 -7.61 12.69 -1.68
N HIS A 121 -7.48 11.38 -1.55
CA HIS A 121 -6.20 10.73 -1.30
C HIS A 121 -5.24 10.83 -2.47
N ILE A 122 -5.72 10.73 -3.71
CA ILE A 122 -4.88 10.96 -4.90
C ILE A 122 -4.39 12.40 -4.95
N LEU A 123 -5.28 13.38 -4.70
CA LEU A 123 -4.91 14.79 -4.65
C LEU A 123 -3.86 15.06 -3.57
N LEU A 124 -4.04 14.51 -2.37
CA LEU A 124 -3.09 14.65 -1.27
C LEU A 124 -1.74 14.00 -1.59
N ALA A 125 -1.75 12.79 -2.17
CA ALA A 125 -0.53 12.12 -2.60
C ALA A 125 0.25 12.99 -3.62
N ARG A 126 -0.46 13.65 -4.55
CA ARG A 126 0.14 14.59 -5.49
C ARG A 126 0.72 15.82 -4.80
N GLN A 127 -0.01 16.42 -3.86
CA GLN A 127 0.45 17.61 -3.11
C GLN A 127 1.69 17.36 -2.25
N VAL A 128 1.82 16.18 -1.67
CA VAL A 128 3.01 15.78 -0.89
C VAL A 128 4.12 15.15 -1.74
N ASN A 129 3.96 15.18 -3.07
CA ASN A 129 4.92 14.68 -4.05
C ASN A 129 5.27 13.20 -3.89
N VAL A 130 4.27 12.34 -3.68
CA VAL A 130 4.44 10.89 -3.82
C VAL A 130 4.77 10.60 -5.28
N PRO A 131 5.97 10.06 -5.60
CA PRO A 131 6.43 9.99 -6.97
C PRO A 131 5.72 8.92 -7.80
N ASN A 132 5.30 7.82 -7.16
CA ASN A 132 4.76 6.65 -7.86
C ASN A 132 3.51 6.11 -7.15
N ILE A 133 2.55 5.65 -7.94
CA ILE A 133 1.35 4.96 -7.46
C ILE A 133 1.22 3.63 -8.19
N VAL A 134 0.89 2.58 -7.42
CA VAL A 134 0.41 1.28 -7.93
C VAL A 134 -1.03 1.13 -7.49
N VAL A 135 -1.89 0.62 -8.35
CA VAL A 135 -3.30 0.40 -8.02
C VAL A 135 -3.52 -1.05 -7.63
N TRP A 136 -4.13 -1.26 -6.49
CA TRP A 136 -4.67 -2.54 -6.06
C TRP A 136 -6.20 -2.51 -6.19
N LEU A 137 -6.73 -3.20 -7.21
CA LEU A 137 -8.16 -3.40 -7.40
C LEU A 137 -8.59 -4.58 -6.54
N ASN A 138 -9.10 -4.27 -5.35
CA ASN A 138 -9.45 -5.23 -4.31
C ASN A 138 -10.89 -5.75 -4.46
N LYS A 139 -11.20 -6.85 -3.79
CA LYS A 139 -12.54 -7.45 -3.73
C LYS A 139 -13.05 -7.91 -5.10
N VAL A 140 -12.17 -8.35 -5.99
CA VAL A 140 -12.57 -8.87 -7.30
C VAL A 140 -13.41 -10.15 -7.18
N ASP A 141 -13.31 -10.86 -6.05
CA ASP A 141 -14.13 -12.00 -5.69
C ASP A 141 -15.64 -11.69 -5.51
N LEU A 142 -16.00 -10.42 -5.42
CA LEU A 142 -17.39 -9.95 -5.33
C LEU A 142 -17.97 -9.51 -6.68
N VAL A 143 -17.20 -9.59 -7.76
CA VAL A 143 -17.58 -9.11 -9.10
C VAL A 143 -17.35 -10.22 -10.11
N ASP A 144 -18.42 -10.78 -10.64
CA ASP A 144 -18.38 -11.85 -11.65
C ASP A 144 -18.32 -11.30 -13.09
N ASP A 145 -18.51 -9.99 -13.28
CA ASP A 145 -18.59 -9.33 -14.57
C ASP A 145 -17.23 -8.69 -14.94
N GLU A 146 -16.58 -9.24 -15.96
CA GLU A 146 -15.30 -8.74 -16.48
C GLU A 146 -15.41 -7.33 -17.07
N GLU A 147 -16.53 -7.01 -17.74
CA GLU A 147 -16.76 -5.68 -18.33
C GLU A 147 -16.83 -4.61 -17.22
N LEU A 148 -17.42 -4.96 -16.07
CA LEU A 148 -17.45 -4.07 -14.91
C LEU A 148 -16.07 -3.84 -14.33
N LEU A 149 -15.22 -4.87 -14.24
CA LEU A 149 -13.84 -4.73 -13.79
C LEU A 149 -13.04 -3.81 -14.72
N GLU A 150 -13.18 -3.96 -16.04
CA GLU A 150 -12.51 -3.10 -17.02
C GLU A 150 -13.00 -1.65 -16.92
N LEU A 151 -14.30 -1.44 -16.71
CA LEU A 151 -14.87 -0.10 -16.52
C LEU A 151 -14.28 0.60 -15.28
N VAL A 152 -14.21 -0.12 -14.16
CA VAL A 152 -13.61 0.43 -12.91
C VAL A 152 -12.14 0.75 -13.11
N GLU A 153 -11.38 -0.09 -13.82
CA GLU A 153 -9.99 0.22 -14.15
C GLU A 153 -9.85 1.49 -14.99
N MET A 154 -10.72 1.64 -16.00
CA MET A 154 -10.73 2.83 -16.84
C MET A 154 -11.03 4.09 -16.03
N GLU A 155 -12.03 4.05 -15.15
CA GLU A 155 -12.34 5.16 -14.25
C GLU A 155 -11.19 5.53 -13.32
N VAL A 156 -10.44 4.54 -12.81
CA VAL A 156 -9.26 4.78 -11.96
C VAL A 156 -8.13 5.41 -12.76
N ARG A 157 -7.89 4.96 -14.01
CA ARG A 157 -6.87 5.52 -14.92
C ARG A 157 -7.19 6.97 -15.25
N ASP A 158 -8.43 7.27 -15.63
CA ASP A 158 -8.90 8.62 -15.93
C ASP A 158 -8.77 9.54 -14.70
N LEU A 159 -9.11 9.02 -13.53
CA LEU A 159 -8.99 9.77 -12.29
C LEU A 159 -7.53 10.10 -11.98
N LEU A 160 -6.60 9.16 -12.12
CA LEU A 160 -5.18 9.38 -11.89
C LEU A 160 -4.59 10.37 -12.89
N SER A 161 -4.94 10.25 -14.18
CA SER A 161 -4.53 11.19 -15.24
C SER A 161 -5.01 12.62 -14.94
N LYS A 162 -6.21 12.77 -14.39
CA LYS A 162 -6.78 14.06 -14.00
C LYS A 162 -5.98 14.77 -12.87
N TYR A 163 -5.23 14.03 -12.08
CA TYR A 163 -4.37 14.53 -11.01
C TYR A 163 -2.88 14.47 -11.35
N ASP A 164 -2.54 14.49 -12.64
CA ASP A 164 -1.17 14.50 -13.17
C ASP A 164 -0.31 13.28 -12.79
N PHE A 165 -0.92 12.12 -12.59
CA PHE A 165 -0.23 10.84 -12.61
C PHE A 165 -0.33 10.22 -14.00
N ASP A 166 0.61 9.34 -14.36
CA ASP A 166 0.60 8.65 -15.66
C ASP A 166 -0.42 7.49 -15.63
N GLY A 167 -1.72 7.84 -15.67
CA GLY A 167 -2.81 6.89 -15.56
C GLY A 167 -2.82 5.83 -16.66
N ASP A 168 -2.35 6.16 -17.86
CA ASP A 168 -2.32 5.22 -18.99
C ASP A 168 -1.32 4.07 -18.75
N ASN A 169 -0.17 4.36 -18.16
CA ASN A 169 0.91 3.39 -17.94
C ASN A 169 0.93 2.84 -16.50
N ILE A 170 0.04 3.30 -15.62
CA ILE A 170 0.04 2.87 -14.23
C ILE A 170 -0.31 1.38 -14.13
N THR A 171 0.42 0.67 -13.29
CA THR A 171 0.14 -0.75 -13.05
C THR A 171 -1.07 -0.90 -12.15
N ILE A 172 -2.06 -1.64 -12.63
CA ILE A 172 -3.24 -2.06 -11.87
C ILE A 172 -3.14 -3.57 -11.65
N VAL A 173 -3.20 -3.99 -10.40
CA VAL A 173 -3.22 -5.41 -10.01
C VAL A 173 -4.58 -5.73 -9.42
N ARG A 174 -5.25 -6.72 -10.01
CA ARG A 174 -6.55 -7.24 -9.54
C ARG A 174 -6.34 -8.35 -8.52
N GLY A 175 -7.13 -8.35 -7.44
CA GLY A 175 -7.07 -9.43 -6.47
C GLY A 175 -8.06 -9.30 -5.32
N SER A 176 -8.00 -10.26 -4.42
CA SER A 176 -8.75 -10.28 -3.17
C SER A 176 -7.79 -10.42 -1.99
N ALA A 177 -7.72 -9.40 -1.16
CA ALA A 177 -6.91 -9.44 0.05
C ALA A 177 -7.44 -10.50 1.04
N THR A 178 -8.74 -10.74 1.06
CA THR A 178 -9.37 -11.77 1.88
C THR A 178 -8.96 -13.16 1.41
N ALA A 179 -9.00 -13.42 0.09
CA ALA A 179 -8.54 -14.68 -0.48
C ALA A 179 -7.06 -14.97 -0.14
N ALA A 180 -6.21 -13.93 -0.14
CA ALA A 180 -4.82 -14.07 0.26
C ALA A 180 -4.66 -14.42 1.75
N LEU A 181 -5.44 -13.82 2.64
CA LEU A 181 -5.46 -14.15 4.07
C LEU A 181 -5.97 -15.57 4.34
N GLU A 182 -6.88 -16.06 3.49
CA GLU A 182 -7.36 -17.44 3.52
C GLU A 182 -6.39 -18.44 2.87
N ASN A 183 -5.21 -17.98 2.42
CA ASN A 183 -4.19 -18.77 1.71
C ASN A 183 -4.69 -19.40 0.41
N LYS A 184 -5.65 -18.79 -0.26
CA LYS A 184 -6.10 -19.23 -1.59
C LYS A 184 -5.02 -18.91 -2.63
N PRO A 185 -4.72 -19.84 -3.57
CA PRO A 185 -3.64 -19.66 -4.55
C PRO A 185 -3.74 -18.38 -5.36
N GLU A 186 -4.95 -18.02 -5.82
CA GLU A 186 -5.23 -16.81 -6.59
C GLU A 186 -4.92 -15.52 -5.79
N GLY A 187 -5.24 -15.52 -4.48
CA GLY A 187 -4.94 -14.41 -3.59
C GLY A 187 -3.44 -14.25 -3.34
N LEU A 188 -2.75 -15.35 -3.10
CA LEU A 188 -1.29 -15.36 -2.90
C LEU A 188 -0.54 -14.89 -4.15
N GLU A 189 -0.97 -15.34 -5.33
CA GLU A 189 -0.40 -14.91 -6.61
C GLU A 189 -0.63 -13.41 -6.86
N ALA A 190 -1.84 -12.92 -6.58
CA ALA A 190 -2.19 -11.51 -6.76
C ALA A 190 -1.35 -10.60 -5.85
N ILE A 191 -1.13 -10.97 -4.57
CA ILE A 191 -0.23 -10.23 -3.67
C ILE A 191 1.21 -10.30 -4.18
N GLY A 192 1.66 -11.43 -4.73
CA GLY A 192 2.96 -11.54 -5.38
C GLY A 192 3.13 -10.51 -6.50
N LYS A 193 2.17 -10.45 -7.42
CA LYS A 193 2.14 -9.45 -8.52
C LYS A 193 2.13 -8.01 -8.01
N LEU A 194 1.41 -7.73 -6.91
CA LEU A 194 1.41 -6.41 -6.28
C LEU A 194 2.80 -6.05 -5.78
N MET A 195 3.49 -6.98 -5.12
CA MET A 195 4.85 -6.74 -4.63
C MET A 195 5.85 -6.53 -5.77
N ASP A 196 5.73 -7.29 -6.86
CA ASP A 196 6.56 -7.11 -8.05
C ASP A 196 6.30 -5.73 -8.71
N ALA A 197 5.04 -5.29 -8.77
CA ALA A 197 4.70 -3.95 -9.25
C ALA A 197 5.31 -2.85 -8.36
N CYS A 198 5.30 -3.02 -7.04
CA CYS A 198 5.95 -2.08 -6.12
C CYS A 198 7.48 -2.01 -6.32
N LEU A 199 8.13 -3.12 -6.68
CA LEU A 199 9.57 -3.16 -6.98
C LEU A 199 9.95 -2.30 -8.20
N LEU A 200 9.10 -2.30 -9.23
CA LEU A 200 9.36 -1.57 -10.48
C LEU A 200 9.29 -0.05 -10.30
N TYR A 201 8.44 0.43 -9.41
CA TYR A 201 8.12 1.86 -9.27
C TYR A 201 8.79 2.55 -8.08
N THR A 202 9.33 1.81 -7.13
CA THR A 202 10.03 2.37 -5.99
C THR A 202 11.52 2.53 -6.31
N SER A 203 11.91 3.73 -6.74
CA SER A 203 13.33 4.08 -6.81
C SER A 203 13.93 4.09 -5.40
N PRO A 204 15.21 3.70 -5.24
CA PRO A 204 15.87 3.79 -3.94
C PRO A 204 15.76 5.21 -3.38
N SER A 205 15.46 5.30 -2.08
CA SER A 205 15.22 6.56 -1.37
C SER A 205 16.31 7.61 -1.67
N PRO A 206 15.98 8.90 -1.77
CA PRO A 206 16.97 9.97 -1.86
C PRO A 206 18.02 9.95 -0.74
N ARG A 207 17.69 9.31 0.41
CA ARG A 207 18.64 9.11 1.51
C ARG A 207 19.73 8.12 1.15
N ASP A 208 19.43 7.07 0.40
CA ASP A 208 20.42 6.08 -0.05
C ASP A 208 21.35 6.70 -1.12
N LYS A 209 20.83 7.58 -1.98
CA LYS A 209 21.63 8.36 -2.96
C LYS A 209 22.60 9.34 -2.29
N ARG A 210 22.31 9.84 -1.08
CA ARG A 210 23.24 10.71 -0.33
C ARG A 210 24.38 9.94 0.29
N GLN A 211 24.15 8.70 0.77
CA GLN A 211 25.23 7.88 1.34
C GLN A 211 26.24 7.43 0.29
N SER A 212 25.82 7.20 -0.96
CA SER A 212 26.73 6.84 -2.05
C SER A 212 27.60 8.01 -2.56
N ARG A 213 27.33 9.26 -2.12
CA ARG A 213 28.07 10.47 -2.50
C ARG A 213 29.01 11.01 -1.43
N MET A 214 29.11 10.36 -0.27
CA MET A 214 30.15 10.72 0.69
C MET A 214 31.49 10.16 0.18
N PRO A 215 32.49 11.03 -0.12
CA PRO A 215 33.82 10.54 -0.45
C PRO A 215 34.36 9.81 0.78
N SER A 216 34.87 8.60 0.55
CA SER A 216 35.68 7.90 1.53
C SER A 216 36.82 8.85 1.89
N SER A 217 36.78 9.42 3.09
CA SER A 217 37.90 10.19 3.62
C SER A 217 39.07 9.24 3.79
N ALA A 218 40.08 9.46 2.98
CA ALA A 218 41.41 8.88 3.13
C ALA A 218 42.06 9.35 4.45
#